data_a50e88302af82975fbdb46b916be0e4e
#
_entry.id   a50e88302af82975fbdb46b916be0e4e
#
_cell.length_a   1.000
_cell.length_b   1.000
_cell.length_c   1.000
_cell.angle_alpha   90.00
_cell.angle_beta   90.00
_cell.angle_gamma   90.00
#
_symmetry.space_group_name_H-M   'P 1'
#
loop_
_entity.id
_entity.type
_entity.pdbx_description
1 polymer ?
#
loop_
_entity_poly.entity_id
_entity_poly.type
_entity_poly.pdbx_seq_one_letter_code
_entity_poly.pdbx_strand_id
1 'polypeptide(L)'
;MVLRKKSILLIMVFLIGCDLCACGKKDSVAGESLVEDTEEVSSTEETKSAEEEAAEQWEKGYDLPVDEQEREEAETDCKKLMELYLDVYETADKGTASNVVLDEQTVLEMQKKVKDAGYPIATMVTYSNMGNYESVDSFLKECMEGKRGSAVIYEIHNDGGLGRMKFICDGTDMYVVSTRGI
;
A
#
# COMPACT_ATOMS: atom_id res chain seq x y z
N MET A 1 -24.65 -8.22 17.53
CA MET A 1 -23.25 -7.81 17.49
C MET A 1 -22.57 -8.35 18.75
N VAL A 2 -21.95 -9.53 18.64
CA VAL A 2 -21.28 -10.19 19.78
C VAL A 2 -19.78 -10.02 19.57
N LEU A 3 -19.22 -9.04 20.27
CA LEU A 3 -17.76 -8.81 20.31
C LEU A 3 -17.11 -9.99 21.05
N ARG A 4 -16.27 -10.77 20.40
CA ARG A 4 -15.53 -11.86 21.02
C ARG A 4 -14.50 -11.31 22.00
N LYS A 5 -14.81 -11.41 23.29
CA LYS A 5 -14.00 -10.98 24.44
C LYS A 5 -12.65 -11.74 24.62
N LYS A 6 -12.24 -12.58 23.67
CA LYS A 6 -11.02 -13.41 23.83
C LYS A 6 -9.72 -12.76 23.36
N SER A 7 -9.77 -11.71 22.53
CA SER A 7 -8.54 -11.05 22.01
C SER A 7 -8.00 -9.96 22.96
N ILE A 8 -8.80 -9.44 23.86
CA ILE A 8 -8.36 -8.38 24.79
C ILE A 8 -7.54 -8.94 25.97
N LEU A 9 -7.71 -10.20 26.29
CA LEU A 9 -6.99 -10.81 27.42
C LEU A 9 -5.53 -11.17 27.09
N LEU A 10 -5.18 -11.33 25.81
CA LEU A 10 -3.83 -11.68 25.38
C LEU A 10 -2.87 -10.48 25.35
N ILE A 11 -3.38 -9.27 25.20
CA ILE A 11 -2.57 -8.03 25.15
C ILE A 11 -2.17 -7.57 26.56
N MET A 12 -2.93 -7.90 27.59
CA MET A 12 -2.61 -7.50 28.97
C MET A 12 -1.53 -8.37 29.65
N VAL A 13 -1.25 -9.56 29.13
CA VAL A 13 -0.23 -10.47 29.74
C VAL A 13 1.19 -10.12 29.25
N PHE A 14 1.34 -9.36 28.16
CA PHE A 14 2.65 -9.01 27.60
C PHE A 14 3.29 -7.75 28.21
N LEU A 15 2.58 -6.99 29.04
CA LEU A 15 3.07 -5.75 29.66
C LEU A 15 3.61 -5.89 31.08
N ILE A 16 3.63 -7.11 31.68
CA ILE A 16 4.08 -7.32 33.06
C ILE A 16 5.41 -8.10 33.16
N GLY A 17 6.07 -8.42 32.05
CA GLY A 17 7.23 -9.29 31.96
C GLY A 17 8.61 -8.65 31.82
N CYS A 18 8.78 -7.34 31.94
CA CYS A 18 10.07 -6.66 31.78
C CYS A 18 10.49 -5.83 32.96
N ASP A 19 10.61 -6.48 34.12
CA ASP A 19 11.45 -5.96 35.23
C ASP A 19 12.02 -7.16 35.98
N LEU A 20 13.33 -7.30 35.91
CA LEU A 20 14.27 -7.98 36.78
C LEU A 20 15.33 -8.75 35.97
N CYS A 21 16.44 -8.09 35.65
CA CYS A 21 17.77 -8.67 35.80
C CYS A 21 18.81 -7.57 35.87
N ALA A 22 19.18 -7.24 37.09
CA ALA A 22 20.35 -6.44 37.40
C ALA A 22 21.55 -7.35 37.67
N CYS A 23 22.69 -6.92 37.17
CA CYS A 23 24.06 -7.10 37.73
C CYS A 23 24.50 -8.39 38.39
N GLY A 24 25.62 -8.93 37.91
CA GLY A 24 26.54 -9.80 38.64
C GLY A 24 27.90 -9.94 37.95
N LYS A 25 28.94 -9.32 38.53
CA LYS A 25 30.34 -9.32 38.08
C LYS A 25 31.08 -10.55 38.51
N LYS A 26 32.16 -10.95 37.70
CA LYS A 26 33.47 -11.55 38.04
C LYS A 26 33.49 -12.94 38.70
N ASP A 27 34.36 -13.87 38.31
CA ASP A 27 35.81 -13.92 38.29
C ASP A 27 36.32 -15.21 37.61
N SER A 28 37.54 -15.08 37.09
CA SER A 28 38.43 -16.06 36.49
C SER A 28 38.73 -17.32 37.35
N VAL A 29 39.04 -18.47 36.68
CA VAL A 29 40.26 -19.31 36.94
C VAL A 29 40.48 -20.27 35.77
N ALA A 30 41.76 -20.41 35.40
CA ALA A 30 42.32 -21.24 34.37
C ALA A 30 42.34 -22.76 34.71
N GLY A 31 42.40 -23.58 33.66
CA GLY A 31 42.68 -25.02 33.79
C GLY A 31 42.74 -25.68 32.39
N GLU A 32 43.92 -26.13 32.07
CA GLU A 32 44.45 -26.77 30.87
C GLU A 32 43.82 -28.09 30.43
N SER A 33 43.88 -28.32 29.07
CA SER A 33 44.27 -29.58 28.39
C SER A 33 43.16 -30.66 28.22
N LEU A 34 42.79 -30.95 26.99
CA LEU A 34 43.32 -32.02 26.10
C LEU A 34 42.49 -32.10 24.80
N VAL A 35 43.25 -32.35 23.74
CA VAL A 35 42.85 -32.55 22.34
C VAL A 35 42.00 -33.81 22.18
N GLU A 36 40.92 -33.73 21.43
CA GLU A 36 40.45 -34.84 20.59
C GLU A 36 39.74 -34.29 19.35
N ASP A 37 40.31 -34.64 18.24
CA ASP A 37 39.95 -34.33 16.87
C ASP A 37 38.61 -35.04 16.53
N THR A 38 37.59 -34.27 16.19
CA THR A 38 36.45 -34.83 15.45
C THR A 38 35.96 -33.74 14.49
N GLU A 39 36.21 -33.94 13.20
CA GLU A 39 35.65 -33.16 12.11
C GLU A 39 34.12 -33.27 12.11
N GLU A 40 33.44 -32.32 12.70
CA GLU A 40 32.03 -32.05 12.45
C GLU A 40 31.93 -30.98 11.35
N VAL A 41 31.47 -31.41 10.19
CA VAL A 41 31.00 -30.52 9.12
C VAL A 41 29.76 -29.80 9.64
N SER A 42 29.98 -28.67 10.32
CA SER A 42 28.93 -27.75 10.69
C SER A 42 28.54 -26.95 9.45
N SER A 43 27.43 -27.35 8.81
CA SER A 43 26.70 -26.47 7.93
C SER A 43 26.08 -25.34 8.80
N THR A 44 26.80 -24.23 8.85
CA THR A 44 26.30 -23.00 9.47
C THR A 44 25.17 -22.48 8.57
N GLU A 45 23.95 -22.92 8.82
CA GLU A 45 22.77 -22.15 8.40
C GLU A 45 22.84 -20.83 9.20
N GLU A 46 23.25 -19.76 8.52
CA GLU A 46 23.18 -18.41 9.07
C GLU A 46 21.70 -18.11 9.33
N THR A 47 21.30 -18.23 10.57
CA THR A 47 19.96 -17.82 11.01
C THR A 47 19.93 -16.29 10.94
N LYS A 48 19.27 -15.74 9.93
CA LYS A 48 19.05 -14.30 9.81
C LYS A 48 18.36 -13.79 11.08
N SER A 49 18.73 -12.57 11.49
CA SER A 49 18.06 -11.93 12.62
C SER A 49 16.61 -11.57 12.25
N ALA A 50 15.72 -11.51 13.23
CA ALA A 50 14.33 -11.11 13.00
C ALA A 50 14.23 -9.69 12.39
N GLU A 51 15.22 -8.84 12.61
CA GLU A 51 15.31 -7.50 11.99
C GLU A 51 15.69 -7.57 10.52
N GLU A 52 16.59 -8.49 10.12
CA GLU A 52 16.95 -8.71 8.72
C GLU A 52 15.80 -9.34 7.93
N GLU A 53 15.09 -10.29 8.52
CA GLU A 53 13.87 -10.87 7.91
C GLU A 53 12.77 -9.83 7.74
N ALA A 54 12.57 -8.95 8.73
CA ALA A 54 11.61 -7.86 8.65
C ALA A 54 12.01 -6.83 7.58
N ALA A 55 13.31 -6.48 7.47
CA ALA A 55 13.80 -5.57 6.44
C ALA A 55 13.62 -6.15 5.03
N GLU A 56 13.94 -7.44 4.82
CA GLU A 56 13.69 -8.11 3.53
C GLU A 56 12.19 -8.20 3.17
N GLN A 57 11.31 -8.40 4.15
CA GLN A 57 9.87 -8.36 3.92
C GLN A 57 9.38 -6.96 3.54
N TRP A 58 9.94 -5.92 4.15
CA TRP A 58 9.68 -4.53 3.78
C TRP A 58 10.09 -4.24 2.33
N GLU A 59 11.32 -4.60 1.95
CA GLU A 59 11.81 -4.40 0.58
C GLU A 59 10.97 -5.17 -0.44
N LYS A 60 10.63 -6.43 -0.17
CA LYS A 60 9.74 -7.24 -1.03
C LYS A 60 8.32 -6.68 -1.12
N GLY A 61 7.84 -6.02 -0.08
CA GLY A 61 6.50 -5.41 -0.06
C GLY A 61 6.35 -4.21 -1.00
N TYR A 62 7.45 -3.52 -1.34
CA TYR A 62 7.42 -2.35 -2.23
C TYR A 62 7.60 -2.68 -3.71
N ASP A 63 8.21 -3.84 -4.03
CA ASP A 63 8.58 -4.25 -5.38
C ASP A 63 7.87 -5.54 -5.82
N LEU A 64 6.58 -5.68 -5.49
CA LEU A 64 5.80 -6.76 -6.07
C LEU A 64 5.74 -6.59 -7.59
N PRO A 65 6.14 -7.61 -8.39
CA PRO A 65 6.08 -7.52 -9.83
C PRO A 65 4.63 -7.30 -10.26
N VAL A 66 4.38 -6.22 -11.01
CA VAL A 66 3.09 -5.97 -11.61
C VAL A 66 2.95 -6.88 -12.84
N ASP A 67 1.85 -7.63 -12.90
CA ASP A 67 1.49 -8.46 -14.04
C ASP A 67 1.38 -7.59 -15.31
N GLU A 68 1.87 -8.08 -16.44
CA GLU A 68 1.78 -7.38 -17.72
C GLU A 68 0.33 -7.12 -18.13
N GLN A 69 -0.58 -8.08 -17.86
CA GLN A 69 -2.00 -7.89 -18.12
C GLN A 69 -2.58 -6.73 -17.29
N GLU A 70 -2.19 -6.60 -16.02
CA GLU A 70 -2.61 -5.49 -15.17
C GLU A 70 -2.10 -4.15 -15.69
N ARG A 71 -0.88 -4.13 -16.23
CA ARG A 71 -0.30 -2.93 -16.83
C ARG A 71 -1.06 -2.49 -18.07
N GLU A 72 -1.33 -3.42 -18.99
CA GLU A 72 -2.11 -3.16 -20.20
C GLU A 72 -3.54 -2.70 -19.89
N GLU A 73 -4.18 -3.32 -18.89
CA GLU A 73 -5.50 -2.93 -18.39
C GLU A 73 -5.46 -1.48 -17.86
N ALA A 74 -4.45 -1.17 -17.04
CA ALA A 74 -4.32 0.16 -16.45
C ALA A 74 -4.09 1.26 -17.51
N GLU A 75 -3.25 1.00 -18.50
CA GLU A 75 -3.01 1.93 -19.61
C GLU A 75 -4.29 2.15 -20.45
N THR A 76 -5.01 1.07 -20.74
CA THR A 76 -6.27 1.13 -21.49
C THR A 76 -7.33 1.93 -20.73
N ASP A 77 -7.47 1.67 -19.44
CA ASP A 77 -8.40 2.38 -18.58
C ASP A 77 -8.07 3.88 -18.52
N CYS A 78 -6.81 4.22 -18.22
CA CYS A 78 -6.39 5.62 -18.14
C CYS A 78 -6.66 6.35 -19.46
N LYS A 79 -6.29 5.78 -20.60
CA LYS A 79 -6.53 6.37 -21.91
C LYS A 79 -8.01 6.61 -22.16
N LYS A 80 -8.84 5.60 -21.92
CA LYS A 80 -10.30 5.69 -22.09
C LYS A 80 -10.93 6.78 -21.23
N LEU A 81 -10.50 6.91 -19.97
CA LEU A 81 -11.07 7.89 -19.06
C LEU A 81 -10.57 9.31 -19.39
N MET A 82 -9.33 9.47 -19.82
CA MET A 82 -8.82 10.77 -20.27
C MET A 82 -9.58 11.29 -21.50
N GLU A 83 -10.01 10.40 -22.40
CA GLU A 83 -10.84 10.77 -23.55
C GLU A 83 -12.18 11.40 -23.13
N LEU A 84 -12.74 11.05 -21.96
CA LEU A 84 -14.00 11.59 -21.46
C LEU A 84 -13.95 13.10 -21.17
N TYR A 85 -12.79 13.62 -20.79
CA TYR A 85 -12.62 15.02 -20.42
C TYR A 85 -11.62 15.77 -21.30
N LEU A 86 -11.20 15.17 -22.40
CA LEU A 86 -10.21 15.76 -23.30
C LEU A 86 -10.63 17.14 -23.82
N ASP A 87 -11.91 17.33 -24.13
CA ASP A 87 -12.49 18.60 -24.55
C ASP A 87 -12.33 19.71 -23.51
N VAL A 88 -12.50 19.39 -22.25
CA VAL A 88 -12.29 20.33 -21.12
C VAL A 88 -10.81 20.67 -21.02
N TYR A 89 -9.93 19.65 -21.06
CA TYR A 89 -8.49 19.84 -20.98
C TYR A 89 -7.94 20.68 -22.14
N GLU A 90 -8.38 20.42 -23.39
CA GLU A 90 -7.91 21.14 -24.57
C GLU A 90 -8.25 22.62 -24.55
N THR A 91 -9.41 22.97 -24.00
CA THR A 91 -9.90 24.35 -23.92
C THR A 91 -9.48 25.10 -22.67
N ALA A 92 -8.89 24.41 -21.70
CA ALA A 92 -8.46 24.98 -20.43
C ALA A 92 -7.30 25.97 -20.59
N ASP A 93 -7.27 27.00 -19.72
CA ASP A 93 -6.09 27.80 -19.52
C ASP A 93 -5.02 27.00 -18.77
N LYS A 94 -3.93 26.71 -19.43
CA LYS A 94 -2.80 25.94 -18.93
C LYS A 94 -1.72 26.83 -18.29
N GLY A 95 -1.98 28.14 -18.22
CA GLY A 95 -1.00 29.11 -17.73
C GLY A 95 0.17 29.32 -18.70
N THR A 96 1.17 30.01 -18.20
CA THR A 96 2.41 30.36 -18.97
C THR A 96 3.66 29.64 -18.44
N ALA A 97 3.53 28.87 -17.36
CA ALA A 97 4.62 28.12 -16.76
C ALA A 97 5.04 26.91 -17.60
N SER A 98 6.26 26.43 -17.38
CA SER A 98 6.74 25.18 -18.01
C SER A 98 5.93 23.96 -17.63
N ASN A 99 5.29 24.01 -16.46
CA ASN A 99 4.40 22.95 -15.97
C ASN A 99 2.96 23.44 -16.06
N VAL A 100 2.10 22.60 -16.59
CA VAL A 100 0.65 22.84 -16.63
C VAL A 100 0.10 22.83 -15.20
N VAL A 101 -0.66 23.87 -14.84
CA VAL A 101 -1.43 23.92 -13.60
C VAL A 101 -2.80 24.46 -13.95
N LEU A 102 -3.78 23.58 -13.92
CA LEU A 102 -5.18 23.92 -14.19
C LEU A 102 -5.81 24.56 -12.93
N ASP A 103 -6.79 25.43 -13.17
CA ASP A 103 -7.60 25.95 -12.07
C ASP A 103 -8.52 24.87 -11.50
N GLU A 104 -8.96 25.07 -10.25
CA GLU A 104 -9.80 24.13 -9.51
C GLU A 104 -11.10 23.82 -10.24
N GLN A 105 -11.74 24.82 -10.85
CA GLN A 105 -13.00 24.64 -11.55
C GLN A 105 -12.86 23.73 -12.76
N THR A 106 -11.79 23.89 -13.54
CA THR A 106 -11.46 23.02 -14.67
C THR A 106 -11.28 21.58 -14.22
N VAL A 107 -10.50 21.34 -13.14
CA VAL A 107 -10.28 19.98 -12.61
C VAL A 107 -11.59 19.35 -12.11
N LEU A 108 -12.45 20.12 -11.45
CA LEU A 108 -13.77 19.65 -11.02
C LEU A 108 -14.70 19.33 -12.19
N GLU A 109 -14.62 20.07 -13.29
CA GLU A 109 -15.39 19.78 -14.51
C GLU A 109 -14.92 18.47 -15.16
N MET A 110 -13.60 18.23 -15.24
CA MET A 110 -13.02 16.98 -15.69
C MET A 110 -13.49 15.81 -14.77
N GLN A 111 -13.41 15.98 -13.45
CA GLN A 111 -13.93 15.00 -12.48
C GLN A 111 -15.39 14.67 -12.74
N LYS A 112 -16.21 15.69 -12.98
CA LYS A 112 -17.63 15.50 -13.26
C LYS A 112 -17.86 14.60 -14.46
N LYS A 113 -17.11 14.76 -15.55
CA LYS A 113 -17.20 13.91 -16.75
C LYS A 113 -16.96 12.43 -16.43
N VAL A 114 -15.91 12.14 -15.67
CA VAL A 114 -15.58 10.77 -15.25
C VAL A 114 -16.61 10.21 -14.28
N LYS A 115 -17.06 11.03 -13.32
CA LYS A 115 -18.14 10.69 -12.40
C LYS A 115 -19.45 10.35 -13.12
N ASP A 116 -19.85 11.17 -14.09
CA ASP A 116 -21.08 10.96 -14.86
C ASP A 116 -21.02 9.68 -15.71
N ALA A 117 -19.81 9.23 -16.06
CA ALA A 117 -19.57 7.94 -16.71
C ALA A 117 -19.57 6.74 -15.74
N GLY A 118 -19.76 6.97 -14.43
CA GLY A 118 -19.95 5.93 -13.43
C GLY A 118 -18.69 5.45 -12.71
N TYR A 119 -17.53 6.10 -12.92
CA TYR A 119 -16.27 5.68 -12.31
C TYR A 119 -16.03 6.34 -10.95
N PRO A 120 -15.44 5.59 -9.96
CA PRO A 120 -14.97 6.17 -8.70
C PRO A 120 -13.84 7.16 -8.96
N ILE A 121 -14.03 8.43 -8.63
CA ILE A 121 -13.10 9.49 -9.00
C ILE A 121 -12.92 10.51 -7.89
N ALA A 122 -11.66 10.88 -7.62
CA ALA A 122 -11.22 11.95 -6.74
C ALA A 122 -10.44 13.02 -7.50
N THR A 123 -10.05 14.12 -6.83
CA THR A 123 -9.14 15.13 -7.35
C THR A 123 -8.10 15.53 -6.32
N MET A 124 -6.96 16.07 -6.76
CA MET A 124 -5.92 16.61 -5.89
C MET A 124 -6.13 18.08 -5.49
N VAL A 125 -7.00 18.82 -6.17
CA VAL A 125 -7.15 20.28 -5.96
C VAL A 125 -8.11 20.65 -4.85
N THR A 126 -8.99 19.74 -4.46
CA THR A 126 -9.95 19.94 -3.38
C THR A 126 -10.19 18.64 -2.63
N TYR A 127 -10.41 18.73 -1.33
CA TYR A 127 -10.87 17.62 -0.50
C TYR A 127 -12.36 17.34 -0.71
N SER A 128 -12.83 17.46 -1.95
CA SER A 128 -14.20 17.11 -2.31
C SER A 128 -14.45 15.61 -2.09
N ASN A 129 -15.72 15.29 -1.94
CA ASN A 129 -16.12 13.90 -1.84
C ASN A 129 -15.76 13.14 -3.13
N MET A 130 -15.30 11.90 -2.97
CA MET A 130 -15.11 10.98 -4.08
C MET A 130 -16.46 10.79 -4.80
N GLY A 131 -16.45 10.93 -6.13
CA GLY A 131 -17.59 10.57 -6.96
C GLY A 131 -17.73 9.05 -7.07
N ASN A 132 -18.95 8.51 -7.02
CA ASN A 132 -19.26 7.08 -7.16
C ASN A 132 -18.50 6.18 -6.17
N TYR A 133 -18.43 6.61 -4.92
CA TYR A 133 -17.66 5.94 -3.87
C TYR A 133 -18.29 4.61 -3.39
N GLU A 134 -19.53 4.32 -3.74
CA GLU A 134 -20.31 3.21 -3.17
C GLU A 134 -19.68 1.84 -3.46
N SER A 135 -19.05 1.67 -4.63
CA SER A 135 -18.34 0.45 -4.97
C SER A 135 -17.08 0.26 -4.13
N VAL A 136 -16.38 1.36 -3.84
CA VAL A 136 -15.19 1.36 -2.99
C VAL A 136 -15.57 1.07 -1.53
N ASP A 137 -16.63 1.70 -1.03
CA ASP A 137 -17.17 1.47 0.31
C ASP A 137 -17.59 0.00 0.50
N SER A 138 -18.26 -0.57 -0.50
CA SER A 138 -18.63 -2.00 -0.48
C SER A 138 -17.42 -2.91 -0.45
N PHE A 139 -16.41 -2.66 -1.29
CA PHE A 139 -15.15 -3.39 -1.30
C PHE A 139 -14.44 -3.33 0.05
N LEU A 140 -14.30 -2.14 0.65
CA LEU A 140 -13.66 -1.98 1.95
C LEU A 140 -14.38 -2.76 3.07
N LYS A 141 -15.71 -2.75 3.06
CA LYS A 141 -16.52 -3.53 4.01
C LYS A 141 -16.29 -5.03 3.85
N GLU A 142 -16.21 -5.52 2.62
CA GLU A 142 -15.92 -6.92 2.33
C GLU A 142 -14.50 -7.31 2.77
N CYS A 143 -13.51 -6.44 2.56
CA CYS A 143 -12.14 -6.66 3.05
C CYS A 143 -12.10 -6.76 4.59
N MET A 144 -12.85 -5.92 5.30
CA MET A 144 -12.94 -5.98 6.77
C MET A 144 -13.58 -7.29 7.27
N GLU A 145 -14.36 -7.98 6.43
CA GLU A 145 -14.91 -9.31 6.68
C GLU A 145 -13.96 -10.45 6.27
N GLY A 146 -12.75 -10.13 5.78
CA GLY A 146 -11.77 -11.11 5.30
C GLY A 146 -12.10 -11.70 3.93
N LYS A 147 -12.93 -11.03 3.13
CA LYS A 147 -13.24 -11.44 1.77
C LYS A 147 -12.19 -10.91 0.79
N ARG A 148 -11.96 -11.69 -0.26
CA ARG A 148 -11.10 -11.30 -1.39
C ARG A 148 -11.86 -10.42 -2.36
N GLY A 149 -11.18 -9.43 -2.94
CA GLY A 149 -11.78 -8.55 -3.93
C GLY A 149 -10.82 -7.48 -4.41
N SER A 150 -11.31 -6.61 -5.29
CA SER A 150 -10.57 -5.45 -5.73
C SER A 150 -11.49 -4.27 -6.02
N ALA A 151 -10.94 -3.04 -5.92
CA ALA A 151 -11.61 -1.83 -6.35
C ALA A 151 -10.60 -0.91 -7.04
N VAL A 152 -11.06 -0.14 -8.02
CA VAL A 152 -10.26 0.85 -8.72
C VAL A 152 -10.79 2.25 -8.39
N ILE A 153 -9.85 3.14 -8.05
CA ILE A 153 -10.13 4.57 -7.83
C ILE A 153 -9.27 5.34 -8.82
N TYR A 154 -9.87 6.35 -9.44
CA TYR A 154 -9.16 7.28 -10.31
C TYR A 154 -9.00 8.62 -9.61
N GLU A 155 -7.94 9.35 -9.97
CA GLU A 155 -7.65 10.67 -9.41
C GLU A 155 -7.18 11.61 -10.51
N ILE A 156 -7.86 12.76 -10.67
CA ILE A 156 -7.43 13.80 -11.60
C ILE A 156 -6.48 14.73 -10.88
N HIS A 157 -5.29 14.88 -11.46
CA HIS A 157 -4.24 15.74 -10.99
C HIS A 157 -4.42 17.19 -11.51
N ASN A 158 -3.77 18.14 -10.85
CA ASN A 158 -3.84 19.55 -11.22
C ASN A 158 -3.17 19.89 -12.58
N ASP A 159 -2.42 18.96 -13.15
CA ASP A 159 -1.85 19.07 -14.50
C ASP A 159 -2.75 18.45 -15.59
N GLY A 160 -3.88 17.89 -15.19
CA GLY A 160 -4.82 17.19 -16.08
C GLY A 160 -4.49 15.73 -16.30
N GLY A 161 -3.40 15.22 -15.73
CA GLY A 161 -3.10 13.78 -15.74
C GLY A 161 -4.07 12.97 -14.90
N LEU A 162 -4.16 11.68 -15.17
CA LEU A 162 -5.02 10.74 -14.47
C LEU A 162 -4.20 9.70 -13.72
N GLY A 163 -4.41 9.59 -12.42
CA GLY A 163 -3.94 8.49 -11.60
C GLY A 163 -4.98 7.35 -11.57
N ARG A 164 -4.53 6.10 -11.58
CA ARG A 164 -5.33 4.91 -11.35
C ARG A 164 -4.72 4.13 -10.19
N MET A 165 -5.50 3.90 -9.17
CA MET A 165 -5.13 3.10 -8.00
C MET A 165 -6.05 1.88 -7.92
N LYS A 166 -5.49 0.68 -8.11
CA LYS A 166 -6.22 -0.58 -7.91
C LYS A 166 -5.84 -1.15 -6.55
N PHE A 167 -6.82 -1.23 -5.68
CA PHE A 167 -6.71 -1.87 -4.38
C PHE A 167 -7.11 -3.34 -4.54
N ILE A 168 -6.32 -4.24 -3.99
CA ILE A 168 -6.53 -5.68 -4.05
C ILE A 168 -6.45 -6.22 -2.62
N CYS A 169 -7.50 -6.89 -2.18
CA CYS A 169 -7.53 -7.57 -0.89
C CYS A 169 -7.51 -9.09 -1.13
N ASP A 170 -6.57 -9.80 -0.52
CA ASP A 170 -6.48 -11.27 -0.61
C ASP A 170 -7.23 -12.00 0.51
N GLY A 171 -7.91 -11.24 1.36
CA GLY A 171 -8.62 -11.72 2.54
C GLY A 171 -7.85 -11.53 3.84
N THR A 172 -6.57 -11.19 3.78
CA THR A 172 -5.69 -10.91 4.92
C THR A 172 -5.02 -9.55 4.76
N ASP A 173 -4.40 -9.33 3.62
CA ASP A 173 -3.61 -8.15 3.30
C ASP A 173 -4.22 -7.36 2.15
N MET A 174 -3.87 -6.07 2.08
CA MET A 174 -4.30 -5.17 1.02
C MET A 174 -3.08 -4.64 0.26
N TYR A 175 -3.12 -4.77 -1.06
CA TYR A 175 -2.09 -4.30 -1.98
C TYR A 175 -2.64 -3.17 -2.84
N VAL A 176 -1.78 -2.26 -3.27
CA VAL A 176 -2.15 -1.16 -4.17
C VAL A 176 -1.25 -1.17 -5.38
N VAL A 177 -1.85 -1.20 -6.57
CA VAL A 177 -1.16 -0.98 -7.84
C VAL A 177 -1.51 0.42 -8.32
N SER A 178 -0.50 1.28 -8.45
CA SER A 178 -0.67 2.66 -8.91
C SER A 178 -0.11 2.82 -10.32
N THR A 179 -0.87 3.49 -11.18
CA THR A 179 -0.48 3.84 -12.55
C THR A 179 -0.85 5.30 -12.80
N ARG A 180 -0.03 6.01 -13.58
CA ARG A 180 -0.34 7.37 -14.03
C ARG A 180 -0.40 7.40 -15.55
N GLY A 181 -1.53 7.86 -16.08
CA GLY A 181 -1.70 8.26 -17.47
C GLY A 181 -1.27 9.72 -17.66
N ILE A 182 -0.54 9.98 -18.73
CA ILE A 182 -0.04 11.31 -19.11
C ILE A 182 -0.61 11.65 -20.49
#